data_636623b836dd5878002f061b802cfffa
#
_entry.id   636623b836dd5878002f061b802cfffa
#
_cell.length_a   1.000
_cell.length_b   1.000
_cell.length_c   1.000
_cell.angle_alpha   90.00
_cell.angle_beta   90.00
_cell.angle_gamma   90.00
#
_symmetry.space_group_name_H-M   'P 1'
#
loop_
_entity.id
_entity.type
_entity.pdbx_description
1 polymer ?
#
loop_
_entity_poly.entity_id
_entity_poly.type
_entity_poly.pdbx_seq_one_letter_code
_entity_poly.pdbx_strand_id
1 'polypeptide(L)'
;MKRFLLPVLAAALLSTTACNNADTAKTGATTPETAGGNAGNNNMNTATTGDAATATMPANANNPENQPGAAGTAKMDDANPNGGKMADGSTAAGMGKADPNGPTAPHKDDKEFLMTAAHSDQNEIQQSKMALSKGVTGMAKDMANKMIADHTKSTADLKRIAAKKGVTLPADMDAEHKAMAPAMAKLSGKAFEEKYMAQMVIDHQKTANTMAAHEKMTQDADVKDFIGKTLPVVEQHLQMGQKGSTMKM
;
A
#
# COMPACT_ATOMS: atom_id res chain seq x y z
N MET A 1 -16.26 16.64 59.61
CA MET A 1 -17.09 15.44 59.62
C MET A 1 -18.39 15.74 58.90
N LYS A 2 -18.52 15.35 57.64
CA LYS A 2 -19.82 15.24 56.96
C LYS A 2 -19.68 14.14 55.93
N ARG A 3 -20.23 12.99 56.26
CA ARG A 3 -20.38 11.80 55.43
C ARG A 3 -21.55 12.05 54.50
N PHE A 4 -21.40 11.83 53.20
CA PHE A 4 -22.52 11.67 52.30
C PHE A 4 -22.43 10.31 51.59
N LEU A 5 -23.54 9.61 51.77
CA LEU A 5 -23.81 8.25 51.31
C LEU A 5 -24.00 8.21 49.79
N LEU A 6 -23.56 7.10 49.20
CA LEU A 6 -23.95 6.64 47.88
C LEU A 6 -25.42 6.22 47.85
N PRO A 7 -26.02 6.21 46.65
CA PRO A 7 -26.94 5.12 46.34
C PRO A 7 -26.37 4.25 45.20
N VAL A 8 -26.36 2.99 45.52
CA VAL A 8 -26.29 1.85 44.62
C VAL A 8 -27.60 1.82 43.83
N LEU A 9 -27.52 1.73 42.50
CA LEU A 9 -28.67 1.35 41.69
C LEU A 9 -28.31 0.11 40.88
N ALA A 10 -29.12 -0.91 41.18
CA ALA A 10 -28.98 -2.27 40.68
C ALA A 10 -29.54 -2.44 39.27
N ALA A 11 -28.90 -3.32 38.59
CA ALA A 11 -29.26 -4.27 37.54
C ALA A 11 -30.69 -4.30 36.97
N ALA A 12 -30.79 -4.45 35.68
CA ALA A 12 -31.80 -5.30 35.07
C ALA A 12 -31.21 -5.96 33.83
N LEU A 13 -30.96 -7.25 33.95
CA LEU A 13 -30.75 -8.22 32.88
C LEU A 13 -32.07 -8.43 32.16
N LEU A 14 -32.11 -8.23 30.87
CA LEU A 14 -33.13 -8.82 29.99
C LEU A 14 -32.44 -9.74 28.99
N SER A 15 -32.56 -11.00 29.32
CA SER A 15 -32.39 -12.13 28.39
C SER A 15 -33.63 -12.25 27.50
N THR A 16 -33.49 -12.27 26.20
CA THR A 16 -34.51 -12.78 25.29
C THR A 16 -33.95 -13.91 24.48
N THR A 17 -34.60 -14.98 24.69
CA THR A 17 -34.49 -16.35 24.21
C THR A 17 -34.62 -16.46 22.70
N ALA A 18 -33.86 -17.42 22.15
CA ALA A 18 -33.94 -17.97 20.82
C ALA A 18 -35.32 -18.48 20.46
N CYS A 19 -35.66 -18.39 19.19
CA CYS A 19 -36.56 -19.32 18.55
C CYS A 19 -35.93 -19.89 17.31
N ASN A 20 -35.61 -21.18 17.41
CA ASN A 20 -35.44 -22.14 16.35
C ASN A 20 -36.76 -22.25 15.60
N ASN A 21 -36.67 -22.31 14.28
CA ASN A 21 -37.67 -23.04 13.51
C ASN A 21 -36.99 -23.83 12.40
N ALA A 22 -36.85 -25.11 12.67
CA ALA A 22 -36.68 -26.15 11.67
C ALA A 22 -38.07 -26.54 11.25
N ASP A 23 -38.34 -26.61 9.97
CA ASP A 23 -39.35 -27.49 9.43
C ASP A 23 -38.98 -28.01 8.06
N THR A 24 -38.86 -29.28 8.06
CA THR A 24 -38.88 -30.34 7.11
C THR A 24 -40.11 -30.32 6.18
N ALA A 25 -39.91 -30.72 4.91
CA ALA A 25 -40.66 -31.69 4.16
C ALA A 25 -40.44 -31.42 2.66
N LYS A 26 -39.85 -32.30 1.96
CA LYS A 26 -40.15 -33.63 1.46
C LYS A 26 -40.84 -33.59 0.08
N THR A 27 -40.15 -34.29 -0.86
CA THR A 27 -40.64 -35.06 -1.99
C THR A 27 -41.15 -34.36 -3.25
N GLY A 28 -40.56 -34.82 -4.35
CA GLY A 28 -41.10 -34.72 -5.68
C GLY A 28 -40.07 -35.02 -6.77
N ALA A 29 -39.82 -36.33 -6.97
CA ALA A 29 -39.11 -36.82 -8.13
C ALA A 29 -40.02 -36.72 -9.37
N THR A 30 -39.44 -36.35 -10.49
CA THR A 30 -39.73 -37.00 -11.81
C THR A 30 -38.75 -36.43 -12.84
N THR A 31 -37.92 -37.31 -13.35
CA THR A 31 -37.37 -37.25 -14.71
C THR A 31 -38.44 -37.73 -15.69
N PRO A 32 -38.39 -37.40 -16.99
CA PRO A 32 -37.55 -38.13 -17.91
C PRO A 32 -36.90 -37.26 -19.01
N GLU A 33 -35.72 -37.67 -19.38
CA GLU A 33 -35.25 -38.14 -20.68
C GLU A 33 -35.89 -37.59 -21.96
N THR A 34 -35.07 -37.07 -22.83
CA THR A 34 -34.76 -37.47 -24.22
C THR A 34 -33.77 -36.49 -24.79
N ALA A 35 -32.54 -36.88 -25.09
CA ALA A 35 -32.04 -37.48 -26.31
C ALA A 35 -31.96 -36.51 -27.51
N GLY A 36 -30.80 -36.41 -28.06
CA GLY A 36 -30.48 -35.87 -29.38
C GLY A 36 -29.33 -34.87 -29.27
N GLY A 37 -28.11 -35.13 -29.53
CA GLY A 37 -27.54 -35.89 -30.67
C GLY A 37 -27.02 -34.89 -31.68
N ASN A 38 -25.76 -34.86 -31.78
CA ASN A 38 -24.95 -34.76 -33.00
C ASN A 38 -23.73 -33.82 -32.82
N ALA A 39 -22.56 -34.42 -32.69
CA ALA A 39 -21.63 -34.72 -33.77
C ALA A 39 -21.05 -33.44 -34.44
N GLY A 40 -19.85 -33.09 -34.09
CA GLY A 40 -18.67 -33.31 -34.91
C GLY A 40 -18.54 -32.36 -36.07
N ASN A 41 -17.51 -31.57 -36.06
CA ASN A 41 -16.64 -31.67 -37.23
C ASN A 41 -15.28 -30.97 -36.94
N ASN A 42 -14.27 -31.81 -36.96
CA ASN A 42 -12.92 -31.43 -37.34
C ASN A 42 -12.93 -30.91 -38.76
N ASN A 43 -12.28 -29.85 -39.07
CA ASN A 43 -11.63 -29.81 -40.36
C ASN A 43 -10.28 -29.10 -40.24
N MET A 44 -9.31 -29.90 -40.53
CA MET A 44 -7.95 -29.55 -40.96
C MET A 44 -7.95 -28.85 -42.31
N ASN A 45 -6.99 -27.96 -42.46
CA ASN A 45 -6.12 -27.83 -43.60
C ASN A 45 -6.66 -27.07 -44.81
N THR A 46 -5.98 -26.14 -45.32
CA THR A 46 -4.86 -26.25 -46.29
C THR A 46 -4.38 -24.85 -46.66
N ALA A 47 -3.08 -24.77 -46.80
CA ALA A 47 -2.37 -23.65 -47.43
C ALA A 47 -2.83 -23.48 -48.87
N THR A 48 -2.97 -22.22 -49.29
CA THR A 48 -2.77 -21.88 -50.70
C THR A 48 -2.21 -20.46 -50.79
N THR A 49 -1.11 -20.40 -51.44
CA THR A 49 -0.34 -19.27 -51.95
C THR A 49 -1.17 -18.30 -52.79
N GLY A 50 -0.89 -17.01 -52.70
CA GLY A 50 -1.20 -16.13 -53.79
C GLY A 50 -1.39 -14.65 -53.44
N ASP A 51 -0.44 -13.89 -53.83
CA ASP A 51 -0.48 -12.56 -54.38
C ASP A 51 -0.43 -11.32 -53.48
N ALA A 52 0.59 -10.57 -53.81
CA ALA A 52 0.97 -9.24 -53.43
C ALA A 52 -0.10 -8.18 -53.72
N ALA A 53 -0.37 -7.36 -52.75
CA ALA A 53 -0.85 -6.02 -53.03
C ALA A 53 -0.12 -5.04 -52.14
N THR A 54 0.74 -4.28 -52.76
CA THR A 54 1.48 -3.14 -52.28
C THR A 54 0.54 -2.05 -51.85
N ALA A 55 0.52 -1.75 -50.55
CA ALA A 55 -0.07 -0.51 -50.04
C ALA A 55 1.07 0.34 -49.46
N THR A 56 1.50 1.31 -50.21
CA THR A 56 2.40 2.39 -49.86
C THR A 56 1.77 3.26 -48.76
N MET A 57 2.40 3.32 -47.62
CA MET A 57 2.12 4.38 -46.62
C MET A 57 3.17 5.49 -46.80
N PRO A 58 2.81 6.77 -46.69
CA PRO A 58 3.72 7.88 -46.95
C PRO A 58 4.74 8.01 -45.82
N ALA A 59 5.99 8.24 -46.22
CA ALA A 59 7.11 8.50 -45.36
C ALA A 59 6.91 9.80 -44.57
N ASN A 60 6.98 9.72 -43.26
CA ASN A 60 7.20 10.89 -42.43
C ASN A 60 8.70 11.18 -42.39
N ALA A 61 9.09 12.18 -43.16
CA ALA A 61 10.43 12.72 -43.17
C ALA A 61 10.63 13.59 -41.92
N ASN A 62 11.32 13.04 -40.95
CA ASN A 62 12.12 13.76 -39.94
C ASN A 62 12.71 12.75 -38.95
N ASN A 63 13.69 12.00 -39.41
CA ASN A 63 14.64 11.33 -38.55
C ASN A 63 16.03 11.34 -39.20
N PRO A 64 16.93 12.23 -38.78
CA PRO A 64 18.32 12.13 -39.18
C PRO A 64 19.04 11.27 -38.11
N GLU A 65 19.29 10.01 -38.42
CA GLU A 65 20.42 9.28 -37.85
C GLU A 65 20.46 7.85 -38.37
N ASN A 66 21.21 7.75 -39.46
CA ASN A 66 21.82 6.50 -39.82
C ASN A 66 23.31 6.79 -40.07
N GLN A 67 24.14 6.59 -39.07
CA GLN A 67 25.59 6.44 -39.22
C GLN A 67 26.09 5.28 -38.38
N PRO A 68 26.85 4.36 -38.94
CA PRO A 68 27.46 3.25 -38.22
C PRO A 68 28.83 3.64 -37.66
N GLY A 69 29.08 3.26 -36.39
CA GLY A 69 30.43 3.12 -35.92
C GLY A 69 30.79 3.96 -34.70
N ALA A 70 30.77 3.30 -33.52
CA ALA A 70 31.89 3.30 -32.59
C ALA A 70 31.48 2.49 -31.34
N ALA A 71 32.26 1.47 -31.06
CA ALA A 71 32.19 0.73 -29.81
C ALA A 71 32.54 1.68 -28.62
N GLY A 72 31.56 1.99 -27.80
CA GLY A 72 31.74 2.71 -26.56
C GLY A 72 30.99 2.00 -25.48
N THR A 73 31.70 1.44 -24.50
CA THR A 73 31.17 0.88 -23.26
C THR A 73 30.39 1.94 -22.52
N ALA A 74 29.11 2.01 -22.73
CA ALA A 74 28.23 2.87 -21.94
C ALA A 74 27.93 2.18 -20.62
N LYS A 75 28.50 2.71 -19.55
CA LYS A 75 27.99 2.52 -18.18
C LYS A 75 26.54 2.98 -18.19
N MET A 76 25.65 2.10 -17.73
CA MET A 76 24.28 2.49 -17.44
C MET A 76 24.31 3.38 -16.20
N ASP A 77 24.26 4.67 -16.41
CA ASP A 77 23.89 5.62 -15.37
C ASP A 77 22.38 5.52 -15.17
N ASP A 78 22.03 4.93 -14.06
CA ASP A 78 20.67 4.80 -13.55
C ASP A 78 20.19 6.21 -13.12
N ALA A 79 19.69 6.97 -14.08
CA ALA A 79 19.05 8.25 -13.83
C ALA A 79 17.66 7.99 -13.22
N ASN A 80 17.62 7.78 -11.91
CA ASN A 80 16.41 7.92 -11.13
C ASN A 80 16.08 9.43 -11.01
N PRO A 81 15.03 9.95 -11.64
CA PRO A 81 14.71 11.37 -11.59
C PRO A 81 14.25 11.88 -10.23
N ASN A 82 14.20 11.03 -9.20
CA ASN A 82 13.86 11.38 -7.83
C ASN A 82 15.01 11.14 -6.84
N GLY A 83 16.23 10.98 -7.35
CA GLY A 83 17.45 10.93 -6.57
C GLY A 83 17.80 12.30 -6.02
N GLY A 84 17.06 12.80 -5.05
CA GLY A 84 17.57 13.80 -4.13
C GLY A 84 18.85 13.23 -3.53
N LYS A 85 20.01 13.87 -3.81
CA LYS A 85 21.28 13.57 -3.17
C LYS A 85 21.03 13.46 -1.67
N MET A 86 21.08 12.24 -1.14
CA MET A 86 21.29 12.04 0.27
C MET A 86 22.63 12.72 0.59
N ALA A 87 22.59 13.83 1.30
CA ALA A 87 23.79 14.43 1.85
C ALA A 87 24.43 13.40 2.75
N ASP A 88 25.60 12.91 2.35
CA ASP A 88 26.50 12.11 3.13
C ASP A 88 26.89 12.95 4.35
N GLY A 89 26.36 12.62 5.51
CA GLY A 89 26.57 13.38 6.73
C GLY A 89 25.64 13.02 7.88
N SER A 90 24.88 11.95 7.79
CA SER A 90 24.09 11.48 8.94
C SER A 90 25.00 10.75 9.93
N THR A 91 25.47 11.50 10.91
CA THR A 91 26.00 10.93 12.15
C THR A 91 24.92 10.04 12.79
N ALA A 92 25.35 8.89 13.33
CA ALA A 92 24.53 7.83 13.90
C ALA A 92 23.59 8.20 15.08
N ALA A 93 23.33 9.47 15.29
CA ALA A 93 22.41 9.99 16.29
C ALA A 93 21.03 10.16 15.68
N GLY A 94 20.20 9.11 15.76
CA GLY A 94 18.80 9.21 15.39
C GLY A 94 18.25 8.09 14.50
N MET A 95 18.95 6.97 14.37
CA MET A 95 18.42 5.83 13.61
C MET A 95 17.04 5.42 14.14
N GLY A 96 16.04 5.53 13.29
CA GLY A 96 14.67 5.14 13.60
C GLY A 96 13.84 6.22 14.31
N LYS A 97 14.21 7.47 14.22
CA LYS A 97 13.47 8.61 14.74
C LYS A 97 13.14 9.62 13.64
N ALA A 98 12.13 10.44 13.89
CA ALA A 98 11.87 11.61 13.05
C ALA A 98 13.10 12.51 13.06
N ASP A 99 13.54 12.92 11.86
CA ASP A 99 14.63 13.88 11.70
C ASP A 99 14.04 15.30 11.66
N PRO A 100 14.26 16.14 12.67
CA PRO A 100 13.71 17.49 12.70
C PRO A 100 14.31 18.41 11.63
N ASN A 101 15.46 18.03 11.05
CA ASN A 101 16.14 18.76 9.97
C ASN A 101 16.00 18.04 8.61
N GLY A 102 15.33 16.91 8.59
CA GLY A 102 15.10 16.14 7.36
C GLY A 102 14.17 16.87 6.39
N PRO A 103 14.21 16.51 5.11
CA PRO A 103 13.34 17.11 4.11
C PRO A 103 11.89 16.78 4.45
N THR A 104 11.15 17.76 4.93
CA THR A 104 9.70 17.67 5.12
C THR A 104 9.05 18.89 4.50
N ALA A 105 7.97 18.67 3.76
CA ALA A 105 7.02 19.72 3.48
C ALA A 105 5.92 19.63 4.56
N PRO A 106 5.80 20.64 5.44
CA PRO A 106 4.69 20.66 6.39
C PRO A 106 3.39 20.74 5.61
N HIS A 107 2.37 20.00 6.06
CA HIS A 107 1.03 20.16 5.53
C HIS A 107 0.51 21.54 5.88
N LYS A 108 -0.19 22.16 4.95
CA LYS A 108 -0.72 23.52 5.15
C LYS A 108 -1.85 23.57 6.20
N ASP A 109 -2.59 22.47 6.35
CA ASP A 109 -3.72 22.36 7.28
C ASP A 109 -3.98 20.89 7.69
N ASP A 110 -4.82 20.71 8.69
CA ASP A 110 -5.20 19.38 9.22
C ASP A 110 -5.93 18.52 8.19
N LYS A 111 -6.66 19.11 7.26
CA LYS A 111 -7.33 18.36 6.19
C LYS A 111 -6.32 17.69 5.28
N GLU A 112 -5.32 18.45 4.83
CA GLU A 112 -4.25 17.90 3.97
C GLU A 112 -3.47 16.83 4.73
N PHE A 113 -3.15 17.05 6.01
CA PHE A 113 -2.51 16.06 6.86
C PHE A 113 -3.32 14.75 6.93
N LEU A 114 -4.61 14.83 7.23
CA LEU A 114 -5.48 13.64 7.32
C LEU A 114 -5.57 12.88 6.00
N MET A 115 -5.66 13.60 4.88
CA MET A 115 -5.70 12.97 3.55
C MET A 115 -4.38 12.28 3.20
N THR A 116 -3.25 12.92 3.49
CA THR A 116 -1.92 12.36 3.23
C THR A 116 -1.64 11.16 4.14
N ALA A 117 -2.00 11.24 5.42
CA ALA A 117 -1.88 10.11 6.35
C ALA A 117 -2.73 8.91 5.90
N ALA A 118 -3.93 9.15 5.36
CA ALA A 118 -4.76 8.09 4.80
C ALA A 118 -4.17 7.45 3.55
N HIS A 119 -3.54 8.24 2.66
CA HIS A 119 -2.78 7.69 1.54
C HIS A 119 -1.58 6.86 2.01
N SER A 120 -0.83 7.35 3.00
CA SER A 120 0.30 6.62 3.61
C SER A 120 -0.16 5.26 4.14
N ASP A 121 -1.25 5.20 4.91
CA ASP A 121 -1.80 3.93 5.38
C ASP A 121 -2.12 2.97 4.22
N GLN A 122 -2.72 3.47 3.12
CA GLN A 122 -3.06 2.62 1.97
C GLN A 122 -1.81 2.17 1.20
N ASN A 123 -0.79 3.02 1.09
CA ASN A 123 0.50 2.67 0.49
C ASN A 123 1.10 1.45 1.22
N GLU A 124 1.19 1.54 2.55
CA GLU A 124 1.79 0.51 3.40
C GLU A 124 0.99 -0.79 3.40
N ILE A 125 -0.34 -0.71 3.50
CA ILE A 125 -1.21 -1.89 3.48
C ILE A 125 -1.10 -2.62 2.14
N GLN A 126 -1.16 -1.91 1.01
CA GLN A 126 -1.17 -2.54 -0.31
C GLN A 126 0.20 -3.10 -0.70
N GLN A 127 1.29 -2.39 -0.41
CA GLN A 127 2.65 -2.88 -0.62
C GLN A 127 2.92 -4.13 0.24
N SER A 128 2.47 -4.14 1.50
CA SER A 128 2.64 -5.27 2.40
C SER A 128 1.81 -6.48 2.00
N LYS A 129 0.59 -6.28 1.50
CA LYS A 129 -0.20 -7.38 0.90
C LYS A 129 0.50 -7.96 -0.33
N MET A 130 1.10 -7.11 -1.17
CA MET A 130 1.92 -7.57 -2.30
C MET A 130 3.12 -8.37 -1.79
N ALA A 131 3.82 -7.92 -0.75
CA ALA A 131 4.95 -8.64 -0.17
C ALA A 131 4.55 -10.05 0.28
N LEU A 132 3.46 -10.18 1.03
CA LEU A 132 2.96 -11.49 1.46
C LEU A 132 2.55 -12.37 0.27
N SER A 133 1.92 -11.82 -0.75
CA SER A 133 1.54 -12.57 -1.96
C SER A 133 2.74 -13.08 -2.75
N LYS A 134 3.89 -12.42 -2.63
CA LYS A 134 5.17 -12.83 -3.22
C LYS A 134 5.96 -13.81 -2.36
N GLY A 135 5.43 -14.21 -1.21
CA GLY A 135 6.03 -15.21 -0.36
C GLY A 135 7.28 -14.74 0.35
N VAL A 136 7.39 -13.45 0.70
CA VAL A 136 8.50 -12.93 1.50
C VAL A 136 8.64 -13.68 2.83
N THR A 137 9.87 -13.79 3.33
CA THR A 137 10.19 -14.57 4.52
C THR A 137 10.89 -13.72 5.59
N GLY A 138 11.15 -14.31 6.76
CA GLY A 138 11.90 -13.66 7.84
C GLY A 138 11.39 -12.26 8.17
N MET A 139 12.31 -11.32 8.28
CA MET A 139 12.01 -9.95 8.68
C MET A 139 11.07 -9.19 7.71
N ALA A 140 11.17 -9.48 6.41
CA ALA A 140 10.26 -8.87 5.42
C ALA A 140 8.81 -9.32 5.62
N LYS A 141 8.59 -10.60 5.97
CA LYS A 141 7.27 -11.13 6.32
C LYS A 141 6.73 -10.53 7.61
N ASP A 142 7.59 -10.43 8.64
CA ASP A 142 7.20 -9.85 9.92
C ASP A 142 6.83 -8.36 9.75
N MET A 143 7.63 -7.63 8.96
CA MET A 143 7.33 -6.25 8.57
C MET A 143 5.97 -6.14 7.88
N ALA A 144 5.72 -6.96 6.87
CA ALA A 144 4.48 -6.90 6.10
C ALA A 144 3.23 -7.17 6.97
N ASN A 145 3.30 -8.16 7.86
CA ASN A 145 2.21 -8.44 8.78
C ASN A 145 1.95 -7.26 9.74
N LYS A 146 3.03 -6.69 10.28
CA LYS A 146 2.93 -5.55 11.19
C LYS A 146 2.38 -4.31 10.50
N MET A 147 2.83 -4.01 9.27
CA MET A 147 2.29 -2.90 8.46
C MET A 147 0.79 -3.03 8.27
N ILE A 148 0.30 -4.20 7.84
CA ILE A 148 -1.13 -4.41 7.64
C ILE A 148 -1.92 -4.19 8.93
N ALA A 149 -1.44 -4.74 10.05
CA ALA A 149 -2.13 -4.63 11.33
C ALA A 149 -2.21 -3.19 11.83
N ASP A 150 -1.07 -2.51 11.91
CA ASP A 150 -0.97 -1.18 12.52
C ASP A 150 -1.61 -0.10 11.64
N HIS A 151 -1.39 -0.15 10.30
CA HIS A 151 -1.98 0.82 9.37
C HIS A 151 -3.49 0.62 9.15
N THR A 152 -4.02 -0.61 9.34
CA THR A 152 -5.47 -0.83 9.40
C THR A 152 -6.08 -0.13 10.62
N LYS A 153 -5.41 -0.20 11.77
CA LYS A 153 -5.84 0.50 12.98
C LYS A 153 -5.75 2.01 12.82
N SER A 154 -4.62 2.52 12.28
CA SER A 154 -4.44 3.94 11.96
C SER A 154 -5.55 4.46 11.05
N THR A 155 -5.88 3.72 9.97
CA THR A 155 -6.98 4.05 9.06
C THR A 155 -8.34 4.18 9.78
N ALA A 156 -8.61 3.31 10.76
CA ALA A 156 -9.85 3.39 11.53
C ALA A 156 -9.90 4.66 12.41
N ASP A 157 -8.78 5.02 13.03
CA ASP A 157 -8.67 6.25 13.82
C ASP A 157 -8.80 7.50 12.94
N LEU A 158 -8.12 7.54 11.77
CA LEU A 158 -8.24 8.62 10.79
C LEU A 158 -9.68 8.81 10.31
N LYS A 159 -10.40 7.72 10.00
CA LYS A 159 -11.80 7.79 9.59
C LYS A 159 -12.69 8.43 10.66
N ARG A 160 -12.45 8.13 11.93
CA ARG A 160 -13.20 8.70 13.05
C ARG A 160 -12.94 10.21 13.18
N ILE A 161 -11.68 10.63 13.06
CA ILE A 161 -11.29 12.05 13.11
C ILE A 161 -11.84 12.81 11.91
N ALA A 162 -11.66 12.27 10.71
CA ALA A 162 -12.13 12.87 9.46
C ALA A 162 -13.65 13.05 9.43
N ALA A 163 -14.41 12.06 9.95
CA ALA A 163 -15.87 12.17 10.05
C ALA A 163 -16.31 13.36 10.92
N LYS A 164 -15.65 13.60 12.06
CA LYS A 164 -15.93 14.76 12.93
C LYS A 164 -15.66 16.09 12.20
N LYS A 165 -14.73 16.10 11.25
CA LYS A 165 -14.27 17.30 10.53
C LYS A 165 -14.91 17.46 9.16
N GLY A 166 -15.78 16.54 8.75
CA GLY A 166 -16.37 16.56 7.40
C GLY A 166 -15.35 16.36 6.28
N VAL A 167 -14.24 15.67 6.56
CA VAL A 167 -13.18 15.36 5.58
C VAL A 167 -13.42 13.99 4.97
N THR A 168 -13.46 13.92 3.63
CA THR A 168 -13.47 12.66 2.90
C THR A 168 -12.03 12.18 2.72
N LEU A 169 -11.72 11.00 3.25
CA LEU A 169 -10.40 10.40 3.12
C LEU A 169 -10.27 9.60 1.82
N PRO A 170 -9.08 9.59 1.19
CA PRO A 170 -8.78 8.67 0.10
C PRO A 170 -8.81 7.22 0.61
N ALA A 171 -9.23 6.31 -0.27
CA ALA A 171 -9.34 4.88 0.04
C ALA A 171 -8.29 4.03 -0.70
N ASP A 172 -7.33 4.65 -1.36
CA ASP A 172 -6.33 3.99 -2.20
C ASP A 172 -4.96 4.64 -2.06
N MET A 173 -3.93 3.99 -2.59
CA MET A 173 -2.57 4.53 -2.67
C MET A 173 -2.55 5.90 -3.37
N ASP A 174 -1.55 6.70 -3.05
CA ASP A 174 -1.28 7.92 -3.80
C ASP A 174 -0.76 7.63 -5.23
N ALA A 175 -0.60 8.68 -6.02
CA ALA A 175 -0.20 8.56 -7.42
C ALA A 175 1.22 8.00 -7.60
N GLU A 176 2.14 8.37 -6.70
CA GLU A 176 3.54 7.92 -6.72
C GLU A 176 3.62 6.40 -6.50
N HIS A 177 2.96 5.90 -5.46
CA HIS A 177 2.95 4.47 -5.14
C HIS A 177 2.20 3.64 -6.17
N LYS A 178 1.11 4.17 -6.75
CA LYS A 178 0.43 3.53 -7.88
C LYS A 178 1.33 3.39 -9.10
N ALA A 179 2.13 4.41 -9.40
CA ALA A 179 3.07 4.36 -10.51
C ALA A 179 4.23 3.38 -10.26
N MET A 180 4.66 3.22 -9.00
CA MET A 180 5.73 2.31 -8.61
C MET A 180 5.28 0.83 -8.57
N ALA A 181 4.03 0.56 -8.21
CA ALA A 181 3.51 -0.78 -7.98
C ALA A 181 3.75 -1.78 -9.15
N PRO A 182 3.60 -1.41 -10.44
CA PRO A 182 3.88 -2.32 -11.56
C PRO A 182 5.34 -2.76 -11.64
N ALA A 183 6.29 -1.87 -11.33
CA ALA A 183 7.71 -2.19 -11.30
C ALA A 183 8.04 -3.14 -10.14
N MET A 184 7.52 -2.88 -8.95
CA MET A 184 7.65 -3.79 -7.81
C MET A 184 7.02 -5.16 -8.09
N ALA A 185 5.87 -5.20 -8.76
CA ALA A 185 5.19 -6.45 -9.09
C ALA A 185 6.01 -7.38 -10.00
N LYS A 186 6.95 -6.85 -10.79
CA LYS A 186 7.85 -7.65 -11.65
C LYS A 186 9.00 -8.30 -10.87
N LEU A 187 9.32 -7.81 -9.68
CA LEU A 187 10.36 -8.36 -8.83
C LEU A 187 9.88 -9.62 -8.11
N SER A 188 10.81 -10.50 -7.71
CA SER A 188 10.54 -11.70 -6.93
C SER A 188 11.74 -12.05 -6.03
N GLY A 189 11.50 -12.93 -5.05
CA GLY A 189 12.55 -13.39 -4.13
C GLY A 189 13.29 -12.22 -3.47
N LYS A 190 14.60 -12.37 -3.36
CA LYS A 190 15.48 -11.41 -2.70
C LYS A 190 15.39 -9.99 -3.27
N ALA A 191 15.32 -9.84 -4.59
CA ALA A 191 15.21 -8.53 -5.22
C ALA A 191 13.93 -7.78 -4.82
N PHE A 192 12.81 -8.52 -4.66
CA PHE A 192 11.59 -7.93 -4.14
C PHE A 192 11.72 -7.55 -2.65
N GLU A 193 12.25 -8.45 -1.83
CA GLU A 193 12.43 -8.21 -0.38
C GLU A 193 13.29 -6.98 -0.11
N GLU A 194 14.43 -6.86 -0.81
CA GLU A 194 15.33 -5.70 -0.70
C GLU A 194 14.63 -4.40 -1.10
N LYS A 195 13.92 -4.39 -2.24
CA LYS A 195 13.19 -3.21 -2.70
C LYS A 195 12.06 -2.84 -1.73
N TYR A 196 11.31 -3.83 -1.23
CA TYR A 196 10.24 -3.62 -0.26
C TYR A 196 10.77 -3.01 1.03
N MET A 197 11.81 -3.60 1.64
CA MET A 197 12.38 -3.09 2.88
C MET A 197 12.99 -1.70 2.72
N ALA A 198 13.66 -1.43 1.60
CA ALA A 198 14.19 -0.10 1.30
C ALA A 198 13.07 0.95 1.16
N GLN A 199 11.95 0.57 0.50
CA GLN A 199 10.79 1.46 0.37
C GLN A 199 10.16 1.76 1.73
N MET A 200 10.02 0.75 2.60
CA MET A 200 9.53 0.96 3.98
C MET A 200 10.37 1.98 4.74
N VAL A 201 11.69 1.95 4.59
CA VAL A 201 12.57 2.96 5.24
C VAL A 201 12.27 4.36 4.72
N ILE A 202 12.16 4.54 3.42
CA ILE A 202 11.91 5.85 2.77
C ILE A 202 10.56 6.41 3.24
N ASP A 203 9.51 5.61 3.16
CA ASP A 203 8.14 6.03 3.45
C ASP A 203 7.97 6.37 4.94
N HIS A 204 8.52 5.54 5.83
CA HIS A 204 8.42 5.77 7.26
C HIS A 204 9.28 6.96 7.73
N GLN A 205 10.46 7.20 7.14
CA GLN A 205 11.22 8.39 7.45
C GLN A 205 10.46 9.67 7.04
N LYS A 206 9.89 9.68 5.82
CA LYS A 206 9.08 10.79 5.32
C LYS A 206 7.86 11.03 6.22
N THR A 207 7.15 9.97 6.58
CA THR A 207 5.95 10.04 7.44
C THR A 207 6.29 10.51 8.85
N ALA A 208 7.36 10.00 9.47
CA ALA A 208 7.80 10.41 10.80
C ALA A 208 8.14 11.91 10.82
N ASN A 209 8.91 12.37 9.86
CA ASN A 209 9.29 13.78 9.74
C ASN A 209 8.05 14.68 9.58
N THR A 210 7.14 14.29 8.69
CA THR A 210 5.91 15.03 8.42
C THR A 210 5.00 15.10 9.65
N MET A 211 4.83 14.00 10.36
CA MET A 211 4.05 13.95 11.61
C MET A 211 4.65 14.87 12.67
N ALA A 212 5.97 14.79 12.90
CA ALA A 212 6.65 15.63 13.87
C ALA A 212 6.58 17.13 13.55
N ALA A 213 6.59 17.47 12.25
CA ALA A 213 6.42 18.86 11.81
C ALA A 213 4.96 19.33 12.01
N HIS A 214 3.98 18.50 11.63
CA HIS A 214 2.56 18.86 11.73
C HIS A 214 2.08 18.93 13.17
N GLU A 215 2.61 18.11 14.07
CA GLU A 215 2.30 18.18 15.51
C GLU A 215 2.55 19.57 16.10
N LYS A 216 3.60 20.26 15.62
CA LYS A 216 3.94 21.62 16.06
C LYS A 216 3.00 22.68 15.48
N MET A 217 2.36 22.39 14.35
CA MET A 217 1.50 23.33 13.62
C MET A 217 0.04 23.22 14.02
N THR A 218 -0.49 22.01 14.15
CA THR A 218 -1.89 21.79 14.45
C THR A 218 -2.28 22.31 15.83
N GLN A 219 -3.47 22.89 15.93
CA GLN A 219 -4.09 23.25 17.21
C GLN A 219 -5.21 22.30 17.58
N ASP A 220 -5.53 21.35 16.71
CA ASP A 220 -6.61 20.40 16.88
C ASP A 220 -6.21 19.28 17.83
N ALA A 221 -6.99 19.08 18.88
CA ALA A 221 -6.70 18.09 19.91
C ALA A 221 -6.79 16.65 19.42
N ASP A 222 -7.76 16.33 18.51
CA ASP A 222 -7.89 14.98 17.95
C ASP A 222 -6.69 14.64 17.04
N VAL A 223 -6.21 15.62 16.27
CA VAL A 223 -5.02 15.46 15.39
C VAL A 223 -3.76 15.32 16.20
N LYS A 224 -3.56 16.14 17.23
CA LYS A 224 -2.42 16.00 18.17
C LYS A 224 -2.40 14.64 18.85
N ASP A 225 -3.54 14.19 19.36
CA ASP A 225 -3.66 12.88 20.01
C ASP A 225 -3.35 11.73 19.05
N PHE A 226 -3.83 11.84 17.80
CA PHE A 226 -3.51 10.88 16.74
C PHE A 226 -2.00 10.83 16.47
N ILE A 227 -1.36 11.97 16.26
CA ILE A 227 0.09 12.03 15.99
C ILE A 227 0.87 11.48 17.19
N GLY A 228 0.55 11.90 18.40
CA GLY A 228 1.23 11.44 19.61
C GLY A 228 1.17 9.92 19.84
N LYS A 229 0.09 9.26 19.37
CA LYS A 229 -0.07 7.81 19.43
C LYS A 229 0.59 7.10 18.25
N THR A 230 0.58 7.70 17.06
CA THR A 230 0.99 7.05 15.81
C THR A 230 2.46 7.24 15.52
N LEU A 231 3.05 8.42 15.80
CA LEU A 231 4.46 8.70 15.53
C LEU A 231 5.42 7.68 16.17
N PRO A 232 5.26 7.28 17.44
CA PRO A 232 6.12 6.24 18.02
C PRO A 232 6.04 4.89 17.29
N VAL A 233 4.87 4.54 16.73
CA VAL A 233 4.67 3.32 15.95
C VAL A 233 5.39 3.42 14.60
N VAL A 234 5.25 4.55 13.92
CA VAL A 234 5.96 4.84 12.66
C VAL A 234 7.48 4.78 12.86
N GLU A 235 7.99 5.32 13.96
CA GLU A 235 9.41 5.25 14.30
C GLU A 235 9.88 3.81 14.57
N GLN A 236 9.06 2.96 15.20
CA GLN A 236 9.36 1.53 15.36
C GLN A 236 9.43 0.81 14.01
N HIS A 237 8.52 1.13 13.09
CA HIS A 237 8.54 0.59 11.74
C HIS A 237 9.80 1.02 10.98
N LEU A 238 10.18 2.29 11.09
CA LEU A 238 11.42 2.81 10.51
C LEU A 238 12.64 2.03 11.01
N GLN A 239 12.75 1.81 12.33
CA GLN A 239 13.85 1.00 12.92
C GLN A 239 13.85 -0.43 12.38
N MET A 240 12.68 -1.04 12.25
CA MET A 240 12.54 -2.39 11.73
C MET A 240 12.97 -2.47 10.27
N GLY A 241 12.55 -1.50 9.44
CA GLY A 241 12.95 -1.37 8.05
C GLY A 241 14.47 -1.20 7.90
N GLN A 242 15.09 -0.32 8.70
CA GLN A 242 16.53 -0.10 8.70
C GLN A 242 17.32 -1.36 9.07
N LYS A 243 16.89 -2.09 10.08
CA LYS A 243 17.50 -3.38 10.45
C LYS A 243 17.41 -4.39 9.31
N GLY A 244 16.26 -4.50 8.66
CA GLY A 244 16.06 -5.42 7.55
C GLY A 244 16.86 -5.04 6.30
N SER A 245 17.04 -3.74 6.04
CA SER A 245 17.84 -3.28 4.91
C SER A 245 19.36 -3.45 5.11
N THR A 246 19.84 -3.47 6.36
CA THR A 246 21.28 -3.65 6.69
C THR A 246 21.69 -5.10 6.85
N MET A 247 20.77 -5.99 7.16
CA MET A 247 21.05 -7.42 7.17
C MET A 247 21.23 -7.86 5.71
N LYS A 248 22.45 -8.30 5.35
CA LYS A 248 22.68 -9.01 4.10
C LYS A 248 21.84 -10.28 4.16
N MET A 249 20.71 -10.25 3.50
CA MET A 249 19.84 -11.42 3.33
C MET A 249 20.52 -12.45 2.40
#